data_379bc9232d87079530d3505acb709779
#
_entry.id   379bc9232d87079530d3505acb709779
#
_cell.length_a   1.000
_cell.length_b   1.000
_cell.length_c   1.000
_cell.angle_alpha   90.00
_cell.angle_beta   90.00
_cell.angle_gamma   90.00
#
_symmetry.space_group_name_H-M   'P 1'
#
loop_
_entity.id
_entity.type
_entity.pdbx_description
1 polymer ?
#
loop_
_entity_poly.entity_id
_entity_poly.type
_entity_poly.pdbx_seq_one_letter_code
_entity_poly.pdbx_strand_id
1 'polypeptide(L)'
;MTTTIPIHLRSDALNASILPRGATLSAVRFTQRSENLVLGFADPEDHFRIPVYAGHLVGPVANRIKAGEIPLDGKIYQMTRNENGETCLHSGPDGLHTLDWDIVARTDQSATLQIDLKDGDQGLPGNRNIKATYSIAGACLTLEIAARTDQPTPMNIAAHPYWMLDGLSDVSSHLLEVRADSYVPTDSRNLPLGDIAPVAHTEFDFRTLRPVPLTPALDVNFCLAPESHTKPQSCARLAGSNGTQLEIATTAPGLQVYNGAFLPDLKGVLENGHDLKPYGGIALEPQFWPDAPHQPGFPQITLNPRDTWRQITHYRLTPPA
;
A
#
# COMPACT_ATOMS: atom_id res chain seq x y z
N MET A 1 -16.67 -21.46 7.89
CA MET A 1 -15.85 -20.66 6.95
C MET A 1 -16.73 -19.51 6.51
N THR A 2 -16.44 -18.29 6.93
CA THR A 2 -17.19 -17.10 6.48
C THR A 2 -16.77 -16.85 5.04
N THR A 3 -17.67 -17.06 4.10
CA THR A 3 -17.39 -16.78 2.68
C THR A 3 -17.14 -15.29 2.55
N THR A 4 -15.96 -14.88 2.12
CA THR A 4 -15.58 -13.48 1.96
C THR A 4 -16.34 -12.91 0.76
N ILE A 5 -17.50 -12.28 1.02
CA ILE A 5 -18.31 -11.67 -0.05
C ILE A 5 -17.71 -10.32 -0.39
N PRO A 6 -17.29 -10.10 -1.64
CA PRO A 6 -16.76 -8.82 -2.07
C PRO A 6 -17.80 -7.69 -2.00
N ILE A 7 -17.34 -6.50 -1.64
CA ILE A 7 -18.08 -5.25 -1.82
C ILE A 7 -17.75 -4.76 -3.23
N HIS A 8 -18.77 -4.53 -4.05
CA HIS A 8 -18.60 -3.97 -5.38
C HIS A 8 -18.99 -2.49 -5.38
N LEU A 9 -18.07 -1.65 -5.88
CA LEU A 9 -18.30 -0.24 -6.15
C LEU A 9 -18.33 -0.02 -7.65
N ARG A 10 -19.19 0.89 -8.12
CA ARG A 10 -19.41 1.14 -9.55
C ARG A 10 -19.56 2.62 -9.84
N SER A 11 -18.94 3.04 -10.93
CA SER A 11 -19.20 4.31 -11.61
C SER A 11 -19.52 4.05 -13.09
N ASP A 12 -19.69 5.09 -13.85
CA ASP A 12 -19.80 5.03 -15.32
C ASP A 12 -18.50 4.58 -16.01
N ALA A 13 -17.34 4.77 -15.37
CA ALA A 13 -16.02 4.48 -15.94
C ALA A 13 -15.31 3.29 -15.31
N LEU A 14 -15.49 3.05 -14.00
CA LEU A 14 -14.76 2.03 -13.25
C LEU A 14 -15.67 1.17 -12.38
N ASN A 15 -15.21 -0.06 -12.15
CA ASN A 15 -15.67 -0.98 -11.11
C ASN A 15 -14.51 -1.31 -10.17
N ALA A 16 -14.77 -1.39 -8.88
CA ALA A 16 -13.80 -1.86 -7.89
C ALA A 16 -14.42 -2.91 -6.97
N SER A 17 -13.61 -3.88 -6.53
CA SER A 17 -14.04 -4.92 -5.59
C SER A 17 -13.14 -4.88 -4.36
N ILE A 18 -13.76 -4.86 -3.18
CA ILE A 18 -13.09 -4.81 -1.89
C ILE A 18 -13.52 -6.03 -1.06
N LEU A 19 -12.56 -6.78 -0.51
CA LEU A 19 -12.82 -7.83 0.45
C LEU A 19 -12.77 -7.22 1.86
N PRO A 20 -13.75 -7.53 2.74
CA PRO A 20 -13.76 -6.97 4.10
C PRO A 20 -12.53 -7.36 4.92
N ARG A 21 -12.04 -8.60 4.80
CA ARG A 21 -10.80 -9.02 5.44
C ARG A 21 -9.63 -8.25 4.83
N GLY A 22 -8.80 -7.65 5.68
CA GLY A 22 -7.67 -6.81 5.26
C GLY A 22 -8.08 -5.51 4.57
N ALA A 23 -9.38 -5.18 4.49
CA ALA A 23 -9.94 -4.10 3.66
C ALA A 23 -9.34 -4.12 2.25
N THR A 24 -9.25 -5.31 1.63
CA THR A 24 -8.43 -5.65 0.49
C THR A 24 -9.03 -5.15 -0.83
N LEU A 25 -8.30 -4.35 -1.58
CA LEU A 25 -8.64 -3.99 -2.96
C LEU A 25 -8.29 -5.16 -3.89
N SER A 26 -9.26 -6.02 -4.20
CA SER A 26 -9.06 -7.25 -4.97
C SER A 26 -9.22 -7.06 -6.48
N ALA A 27 -9.93 -6.01 -6.91
CA ALA A 27 -10.08 -5.73 -8.33
C ALA A 27 -10.34 -4.26 -8.61
N VAL A 28 -9.81 -3.79 -9.74
CA VAL A 28 -10.14 -2.51 -10.38
C VAL A 28 -10.24 -2.76 -11.88
N ARG A 29 -11.38 -2.41 -12.50
CA ARG A 29 -11.62 -2.63 -13.94
C ARG A 29 -12.29 -1.41 -14.55
N PHE A 30 -12.00 -1.14 -15.80
CA PHE A 30 -12.87 -0.25 -16.58
C PHE A 30 -14.24 -0.91 -16.77
N THR A 31 -15.32 -0.14 -16.70
CA THR A 31 -16.70 -0.66 -16.72
C THR A 31 -17.01 -1.51 -17.96
N GLN A 32 -16.36 -1.21 -19.08
CA GLN A 32 -16.56 -1.93 -20.35
C GLN A 32 -15.48 -2.98 -20.64
N ARG A 33 -14.62 -3.30 -19.67
CA ARG A 33 -13.52 -4.23 -19.84
C ARG A 33 -13.49 -5.26 -18.70
N SER A 34 -13.01 -6.46 -19.01
CA SER A 34 -12.91 -7.56 -18.04
C SER A 34 -11.56 -7.58 -17.31
N GLU A 35 -10.53 -6.97 -17.91
CA GLU A 35 -9.17 -7.02 -17.38
C GLU A 35 -9.08 -6.33 -16.00
N ASN A 36 -8.54 -7.04 -15.02
CA ASN A 36 -8.22 -6.48 -13.72
C ASN A 36 -6.90 -5.72 -13.80
N LEU A 37 -6.90 -4.48 -13.35
CA LEU A 37 -5.73 -3.60 -13.36
C LEU A 37 -4.85 -3.77 -12.12
N VAL A 38 -5.28 -4.61 -11.17
CA VAL A 38 -4.51 -5.02 -10.01
C VAL A 38 -4.40 -6.54 -9.95
N LEU A 39 -3.39 -7.06 -9.29
CA LEU A 39 -3.25 -8.49 -9.05
C LEU A 39 -4.43 -9.00 -8.23
N GLY A 40 -5.24 -9.89 -8.83
CA GLY A 40 -6.39 -10.54 -8.23
C GLY A 40 -6.31 -12.05 -8.41
N PHE A 41 -6.77 -12.80 -7.42
CA PHE A 41 -6.73 -14.26 -7.42
C PHE A 41 -8.07 -14.87 -7.88
N ALA A 42 -8.01 -16.04 -8.52
CA ALA A 42 -9.18 -16.81 -8.95
C ALA A 42 -10.01 -17.29 -7.75
N ASP A 43 -9.36 -17.75 -6.69
CA ASP A 43 -9.97 -17.96 -5.37
C ASP A 43 -9.70 -16.72 -4.50
N PRO A 44 -10.72 -15.95 -4.07
CA PRO A 44 -10.52 -14.81 -3.17
C PRO A 44 -9.78 -15.14 -1.87
N GLU A 45 -9.83 -16.39 -1.40
CA GLU A 45 -9.10 -16.83 -0.20
C GLU A 45 -7.58 -16.86 -0.43
N ASP A 46 -7.11 -16.90 -1.68
CA ASP A 46 -5.68 -16.85 -1.98
C ASP A 46 -5.05 -15.50 -1.68
N HIS A 47 -5.83 -14.41 -1.59
CA HIS A 47 -5.35 -13.16 -1.02
C HIS A 47 -4.79 -13.34 0.41
N PHE A 48 -5.31 -14.33 1.16
CA PHE A 48 -4.94 -14.58 2.57
C PHE A 48 -4.02 -15.78 2.76
N ARG A 49 -3.98 -16.70 1.80
CA ARG A 49 -3.11 -17.89 1.84
C ARG A 49 -1.72 -17.61 1.26
N ILE A 50 -1.66 -16.75 0.24
CA ILE A 50 -0.40 -16.40 -0.43
C ILE A 50 0.14 -15.12 0.24
N PRO A 51 1.30 -15.18 0.93
CA PRO A 51 1.76 -14.10 1.80
C PRO A 51 2.47 -12.97 1.01
N VAL A 52 1.77 -12.34 0.09
CA VAL A 52 2.28 -11.27 -0.78
C VAL A 52 1.59 -9.93 -0.55
N TYR A 53 0.67 -9.84 0.41
CA TYR A 53 -0.08 -8.62 0.77
C TYR A 53 -0.91 -8.02 -0.38
N ALA A 54 -1.25 -8.80 -1.41
CA ALA A 54 -1.90 -8.30 -2.62
C ALA A 54 -3.23 -7.57 -2.33
N GLY A 55 -3.23 -6.26 -2.51
CA GLY A 55 -4.39 -5.38 -2.33
C GLY A 55 -4.74 -5.02 -0.89
N HIS A 56 -4.07 -5.60 0.11
CA HIS A 56 -4.39 -5.36 1.52
C HIS A 56 -4.07 -3.95 1.99
N LEU A 57 -4.78 -3.50 3.03
CA LEU A 57 -4.27 -2.46 3.91
C LEU A 57 -3.28 -3.10 4.88
N VAL A 58 -2.05 -2.60 4.87
CA VAL A 58 -0.98 -3.04 5.76
C VAL A 58 -0.73 -2.00 6.85
N GLY A 59 -0.51 -2.45 8.06
CA GLY A 59 -0.42 -1.59 9.24
C GLY A 59 -0.88 -2.27 10.52
N PRO A 60 -1.04 -1.51 11.64
CA PRO A 60 -1.02 -0.04 11.76
C PRO A 60 0.33 0.64 11.56
N VAL A 61 1.43 -0.10 11.41
CA VAL A 61 2.73 0.41 11.00
C VAL A 61 3.18 -0.35 9.75
N ALA A 62 3.04 0.28 8.59
CA ALA A 62 3.45 -0.24 7.30
C ALA A 62 4.98 -0.27 7.18
N ASN A 63 5.48 -1.15 6.31
CA ASN A 63 6.88 -1.37 6.04
C ASN A 63 7.66 -1.93 7.26
N ARG A 64 8.99 -1.85 7.26
CA ARG A 64 9.86 -2.48 8.27
C ARG A 64 10.06 -1.59 9.48
N ILE A 65 10.14 -2.24 10.65
CA ILE A 65 10.57 -1.66 11.92
C ILE A 65 11.75 -2.50 12.43
N LYS A 66 12.87 -1.83 12.67
CA LYS A 66 14.11 -2.41 13.19
C LYS A 66 13.86 -3.13 14.52
N ALA A 67 14.29 -4.37 14.64
CA ALA A 67 14.09 -5.24 15.80
C ALA A 67 12.61 -5.39 16.23
N GLY A 68 11.64 -4.87 15.47
CA GLY A 68 10.24 -4.76 15.88
C GLY A 68 10.05 -3.81 17.08
N GLU A 69 10.98 -2.93 17.36
CA GLU A 69 10.96 -2.03 18.53
C GLU A 69 10.39 -0.67 18.13
N ILE A 70 9.48 -0.15 18.96
CA ILE A 70 8.92 1.19 18.81
C ILE A 70 9.29 2.00 20.07
N PRO A 71 10.28 2.89 20.01
CA PRO A 71 10.53 3.85 21.08
C PRO A 71 9.44 4.92 21.06
N LEU A 72 8.71 5.05 22.17
CA LEU A 72 7.63 6.03 22.33
C LEU A 72 7.53 6.44 23.81
N ASP A 73 7.60 7.74 24.11
CA ASP A 73 7.44 8.33 25.44
C ASP A 73 8.34 7.65 26.51
N GLY A 74 9.61 7.38 26.15
CA GLY A 74 10.61 6.79 27.05
C GLY A 74 10.43 5.29 27.32
N LYS A 75 9.51 4.63 26.62
CA LYS A 75 9.28 3.18 26.63
C LYS A 75 9.62 2.58 25.27
N ILE A 76 9.89 1.27 25.26
CA ILE A 76 10.02 0.49 24.05
C ILE A 76 8.85 -0.48 23.99
N TYR A 77 8.05 -0.39 22.92
CA TYR A 77 6.98 -1.33 22.62
C TYR A 77 7.51 -2.36 21.63
N GLN A 78 7.17 -3.64 21.85
CA GLN A 78 7.69 -4.74 21.05
C GLN A 78 6.62 -5.31 20.13
N MET A 79 6.85 -5.17 18.82
CA MET A 79 6.08 -5.83 17.77
C MET A 79 6.67 -7.20 17.46
N THR A 80 5.85 -8.11 16.92
CA THR A 80 6.31 -9.43 16.49
C THR A 80 7.23 -9.32 15.28
N ARG A 81 8.44 -9.89 15.38
CA ARG A 81 9.40 -9.96 14.28
C ARG A 81 9.03 -11.11 13.35
N ASN A 82 8.43 -10.80 12.22
CA ASN A 82 7.93 -11.77 11.25
C ASN A 82 8.83 -11.94 10.01
N GLU A 83 9.92 -11.16 9.91
CA GLU A 83 10.87 -11.24 8.82
C GLU A 83 12.24 -11.67 9.39
N ASN A 84 12.62 -12.92 9.14
CA ASN A 84 13.86 -13.58 9.59
C ASN A 84 14.14 -13.49 11.12
N GLY A 85 13.13 -13.15 11.95
CA GLY A 85 13.30 -12.90 13.37
C GLY A 85 14.06 -11.61 13.71
N GLU A 86 14.33 -10.76 12.72
CA GLU A 86 15.11 -9.53 12.86
C GLU A 86 14.26 -8.27 12.81
N THR A 87 13.29 -8.20 11.88
CA THR A 87 12.44 -7.03 11.66
C THR A 87 10.97 -7.37 11.80
N CYS A 88 10.15 -6.36 12.11
CA CYS A 88 8.71 -6.42 11.95
C CYS A 88 8.35 -5.79 10.60
N LEU A 89 7.73 -6.56 9.71
CA LEU A 89 7.19 -6.09 8.44
C LEU A 89 5.66 -6.01 8.54
N HIS A 90 5.08 -4.85 8.15
CA HIS A 90 3.65 -4.61 8.05
C HIS A 90 2.84 -4.97 9.32
N SER A 91 3.41 -4.67 10.49
CA SER A 91 2.86 -4.97 11.82
C SER A 91 2.77 -6.46 12.17
N GLY A 92 3.52 -7.30 11.49
CA GLY A 92 3.65 -8.71 11.87
C GLY A 92 2.46 -9.58 11.45
N PRO A 93 2.34 -10.81 12.01
CA PRO A 93 1.35 -11.79 11.59
C PRO A 93 -0.09 -11.40 11.93
N ASP A 94 -0.28 -10.49 12.89
CA ASP A 94 -1.58 -10.00 13.35
C ASP A 94 -1.88 -8.59 12.83
N GLY A 95 -1.21 -8.17 11.76
CA GLY A 95 -1.42 -6.87 11.12
C GLY A 95 -2.80 -6.72 10.48
N LEU A 96 -3.15 -5.49 10.06
CA LEU A 96 -4.47 -5.13 9.50
C LEU A 96 -4.91 -6.04 8.35
N HIS A 97 -3.96 -6.57 7.58
CA HIS A 97 -4.17 -7.43 6.43
C HIS A 97 -4.78 -8.80 6.77
N THR A 98 -4.70 -9.25 8.02
CA THR A 98 -5.24 -10.55 8.46
C THR A 98 -6.60 -10.44 9.13
N LEU A 99 -7.04 -9.24 9.46
CA LEU A 99 -8.19 -8.97 10.30
C LEU A 99 -9.46 -8.75 9.46
N ASP A 100 -10.60 -9.19 9.99
CA ASP A 100 -11.91 -8.90 9.42
C ASP A 100 -12.36 -7.48 9.82
N TRP A 101 -12.73 -6.66 8.86
CA TRP A 101 -13.22 -5.31 9.05
C TRP A 101 -14.74 -5.27 8.94
N ASP A 102 -15.38 -4.52 9.84
CA ASP A 102 -16.81 -4.29 9.81
C ASP A 102 -17.20 -3.29 8.70
N ILE A 103 -18.22 -3.61 7.91
CA ILE A 103 -18.79 -2.69 6.93
C ILE A 103 -19.76 -1.77 7.66
N VAL A 104 -19.38 -0.50 7.90
CA VAL A 104 -20.18 0.46 8.67
C VAL A 104 -21.03 1.39 7.81
N ALA A 105 -20.68 1.54 6.53
CA ALA A 105 -21.49 2.26 5.55
C ALA A 105 -21.22 1.70 4.15
N ARG A 106 -22.24 1.68 3.30
CA ARG A 106 -22.12 1.22 1.90
C ARG A 106 -23.17 1.88 1.00
N THR A 107 -22.73 2.27 -0.18
CA THR A 107 -23.54 2.65 -1.34
C THR A 107 -22.99 1.93 -2.58
N ASP A 108 -23.56 2.17 -3.76
CA ASP A 108 -22.97 1.65 -5.01
C ASP A 108 -21.63 2.29 -5.37
N GLN A 109 -21.33 3.47 -4.82
CA GLN A 109 -20.14 4.24 -5.14
C GLN A 109 -19.15 4.38 -3.97
N SER A 110 -19.49 3.90 -2.77
CA SER A 110 -18.61 4.00 -1.61
C SER A 110 -18.85 2.88 -0.61
N ALA A 111 -17.79 2.50 0.11
CA ALA A 111 -17.86 1.62 1.25
C ALA A 111 -16.89 2.12 2.33
N THR A 112 -17.38 2.18 3.56
CA THR A 112 -16.55 2.45 4.74
C THR A 112 -16.45 1.18 5.56
N LEU A 113 -15.21 0.73 5.73
CA LEU A 113 -14.84 -0.38 6.60
C LEU A 113 -14.21 0.18 7.87
N GLN A 114 -14.46 -0.47 9.01
CA GLN A 114 -13.95 -0.06 10.31
C GLN A 114 -13.36 -1.24 11.05
N ILE A 115 -12.31 -0.98 11.82
CA ILE A 115 -11.76 -1.93 12.78
C ILE A 115 -11.39 -1.23 14.08
N ASP A 116 -11.61 -1.91 15.19
CA ASP A 116 -11.24 -1.49 16.53
C ASP A 116 -10.14 -2.42 17.07
N LEU A 117 -8.95 -1.86 17.28
CA LEU A 117 -7.81 -2.54 17.89
C LEU A 117 -7.73 -2.18 19.36
N LYS A 118 -7.43 -3.16 20.20
CA LYS A 118 -7.29 -2.96 21.64
C LYS A 118 -5.89 -2.51 22.02
N ASP A 119 -5.77 -1.90 23.19
CA ASP A 119 -4.46 -1.64 23.80
C ASP A 119 -3.66 -2.94 23.89
N GLY A 120 -2.42 -2.94 23.39
CA GLY A 120 -1.54 -4.09 23.29
C GLY A 120 -1.64 -4.91 22.00
N ASP A 121 -2.68 -4.76 21.18
CA ASP A 121 -2.75 -5.43 19.88
C ASP A 121 -1.56 -5.04 19.00
N GLN A 122 -0.96 -6.00 18.27
CA GLN A 122 0.27 -5.88 17.50
C GLN A 122 1.50 -5.39 18.33
N GLY A 123 1.44 -5.46 19.66
CA GLY A 123 2.44 -4.95 20.57
C GLY A 123 2.43 -3.43 20.75
N LEU A 124 1.39 -2.74 20.31
CA LEU A 124 1.29 -1.27 20.28
C LEU A 124 0.31 -0.72 21.31
N PRO A 125 0.58 0.47 21.89
CA PRO A 125 -0.30 1.07 22.90
C PRO A 125 -1.57 1.67 22.34
N GLY A 126 -2.56 1.79 23.21
CA GLY A 126 -3.82 2.49 22.99
C GLY A 126 -4.89 1.69 22.23
N ASN A 127 -6.15 1.97 22.58
CA ASN A 127 -7.27 1.51 21.76
C ASN A 127 -7.33 2.38 20.50
N ARG A 128 -7.40 1.76 19.34
CA ARG A 128 -7.33 2.43 18.04
C ARG A 128 -8.55 2.10 17.22
N ASN A 129 -9.31 3.14 16.83
CA ASN A 129 -10.39 3.02 15.85
C ASN A 129 -9.87 3.46 14.49
N ILE A 130 -9.93 2.59 13.50
CA ILE A 130 -9.44 2.83 12.15
C ILE A 130 -10.60 2.67 11.17
N LYS A 131 -10.76 3.63 10.27
CA LYS A 131 -11.73 3.60 9.17
C LYS A 131 -11.03 3.70 7.84
N ALA A 132 -11.42 2.85 6.91
CA ALA A 132 -11.00 2.90 5.50
C ALA A 132 -12.24 3.12 4.63
N THR A 133 -12.27 4.22 3.89
CA THR A 133 -13.37 4.53 2.96
C THR A 133 -12.85 4.46 1.53
N TYR A 134 -13.35 3.49 0.80
CA TYR A 134 -13.19 3.42 -0.65
C TYR A 134 -14.37 4.14 -1.30
N SER A 135 -14.10 5.03 -2.25
CA SER A 135 -15.13 5.68 -3.06
C SER A 135 -14.69 5.79 -4.51
N ILE A 136 -15.66 5.78 -5.43
CA ILE A 136 -15.41 5.77 -6.86
C ILE A 136 -16.26 6.85 -7.53
N ALA A 137 -15.62 7.70 -8.36
CA ALA A 137 -16.30 8.74 -9.11
C ALA A 137 -15.62 8.90 -10.48
N GLY A 138 -16.39 8.72 -11.57
CA GLY A 138 -15.81 8.64 -12.91
C GLY A 138 -14.66 7.62 -12.94
N ALA A 139 -13.53 7.99 -13.49
CA ALA A 139 -12.34 7.14 -13.58
C ALA A 139 -11.36 7.31 -12.39
N CYS A 140 -11.86 7.68 -11.23
CA CYS A 140 -11.05 7.87 -10.03
C CYS A 140 -11.57 7.00 -8.87
N LEU A 141 -10.71 6.11 -8.36
CA LEU A 141 -10.89 5.42 -7.09
C LEU A 141 -10.16 6.24 -6.02
N THR A 142 -10.84 6.54 -4.92
CA THR A 142 -10.27 7.24 -3.76
C THR A 142 -10.28 6.30 -2.57
N LEU A 143 -9.15 6.22 -1.88
CA LEU A 143 -9.03 5.62 -0.56
C LEU A 143 -8.74 6.71 0.45
N GLU A 144 -9.62 6.84 1.43
CA GLU A 144 -9.39 7.66 2.62
C GLU A 144 -9.27 6.75 3.83
N ILE A 145 -8.19 6.90 4.59
CA ILE A 145 -7.98 6.20 5.85
C ILE A 145 -7.94 7.24 6.96
N ALA A 146 -8.67 6.99 8.04
CA ALA A 146 -8.66 7.83 9.23
C ALA A 146 -8.52 6.96 10.48
N ALA A 147 -7.71 7.40 11.44
CA ALA A 147 -7.51 6.69 12.70
C ALA A 147 -7.57 7.65 13.90
N ARG A 148 -8.05 7.12 15.01
CA ARG A 148 -8.05 7.77 16.33
C ARG A 148 -7.56 6.79 17.39
N THR A 149 -7.07 7.34 18.49
CA THR A 149 -6.54 6.58 19.63
C THR A 149 -6.91 7.24 20.94
N ASP A 150 -6.86 6.48 22.04
CA ASP A 150 -6.99 7.00 23.41
C ASP A 150 -5.64 7.18 24.14
N GLN A 151 -4.52 6.70 23.55
CA GLN A 151 -3.16 6.89 24.03
C GLN A 151 -2.23 7.20 22.85
N PRO A 152 -1.06 7.86 23.06
CA PRO A 152 -0.08 8.01 21.98
C PRO A 152 0.30 6.64 21.40
N THR A 153 0.27 6.52 20.08
CA THR A 153 0.53 5.26 19.35
C THR A 153 1.14 5.56 17.98
N PRO A 154 1.99 4.69 17.41
CA PRO A 154 2.44 4.87 16.04
C PRO A 154 1.31 4.55 15.06
N MET A 155 1.24 5.31 13.95
CA MET A 155 0.25 5.11 12.89
C MET A 155 0.85 5.41 11.52
N ASN A 156 0.94 4.39 10.68
CA ASN A 156 1.39 4.46 9.28
C ASN A 156 0.72 3.33 8.51
N ILE A 157 -0.38 3.62 7.82
CA ILE A 157 -1.15 2.61 7.09
C ILE A 157 -0.95 2.83 5.59
N ALA A 158 -0.67 1.75 4.85
CA ALA A 158 -0.54 1.77 3.40
C ALA A 158 -1.50 0.77 2.75
N ALA A 159 -1.93 1.08 1.52
CA ALA A 159 -2.56 0.09 0.64
C ALA A 159 -1.49 -0.54 -0.24
N HIS A 160 -1.56 -1.86 -0.43
CA HIS A 160 -0.55 -2.65 -1.13
C HIS A 160 -1.08 -3.33 -2.42
N PRO A 161 -1.81 -2.60 -3.32
CA PRO A 161 -2.18 -3.18 -4.60
C PRO A 161 -0.96 -3.34 -5.50
N TYR A 162 -0.85 -4.47 -6.17
CA TYR A 162 0.09 -4.66 -7.27
C TYR A 162 -0.59 -4.29 -8.57
N TRP A 163 -0.13 -3.24 -9.22
CA TRP A 163 -0.69 -2.75 -10.48
C TRP A 163 -0.10 -3.50 -11.67
N MET A 164 -0.98 -3.90 -12.60
CA MET A 164 -0.66 -4.52 -13.88
C MET A 164 -1.63 -3.96 -14.93
N LEU A 165 -1.19 -2.97 -15.71
CA LEU A 165 -2.10 -2.15 -16.53
C LEU A 165 -2.36 -2.69 -17.93
N ASP A 166 -1.57 -3.64 -18.40
CA ASP A 166 -1.64 -4.15 -19.77
C ASP A 166 -1.98 -5.64 -19.89
N GLY A 167 -2.18 -6.33 -18.74
CA GLY A 167 -2.54 -7.73 -18.70
C GLY A 167 -1.42 -8.69 -19.11
N LEU A 168 -0.18 -8.20 -19.22
CA LEU A 168 0.99 -9.04 -19.52
C LEU A 168 1.49 -9.80 -18.29
N SER A 169 2.53 -10.62 -18.46
CA SER A 169 3.01 -11.50 -17.39
C SER A 169 3.93 -10.82 -16.38
N ASP A 170 4.48 -9.65 -16.71
CA ASP A 170 5.39 -8.89 -15.86
C ASP A 170 5.35 -7.39 -16.19
N VAL A 171 6.00 -6.60 -15.34
CA VAL A 171 5.98 -5.12 -15.41
C VAL A 171 7.03 -4.52 -16.34
N SER A 172 7.80 -5.31 -17.09
CA SER A 172 8.89 -4.83 -17.95
C SER A 172 8.43 -3.88 -19.06
N SER A 173 7.17 -4.03 -19.48
CA SER A 173 6.51 -3.19 -20.49
C SER A 173 5.99 -1.86 -19.91
N HIS A 174 5.97 -1.71 -18.57
CA HIS A 174 5.43 -0.52 -17.92
C HIS A 174 6.48 0.58 -17.84
N LEU A 175 5.99 1.82 -17.96
CA LEU A 175 6.78 3.03 -17.73
C LEU A 175 6.33 3.67 -16.40
N LEU A 176 7.28 4.04 -15.56
CA LEU A 176 7.05 4.68 -14.25
C LEU A 176 7.65 6.08 -14.22
N GLU A 177 6.90 7.03 -13.66
CA GLU A 177 7.36 8.34 -13.20
C GLU A 177 7.06 8.47 -11.71
N VAL A 178 8.03 8.97 -10.93
CA VAL A 178 7.86 9.32 -9.52
C VAL A 178 8.35 10.75 -9.31
N ARG A 179 7.48 11.61 -8.81
CA ARG A 179 7.76 13.06 -8.61
C ARG A 179 8.44 13.29 -7.26
N ALA A 180 9.63 12.74 -7.11
CA ALA A 180 10.47 12.89 -5.93
C ALA A 180 11.92 13.18 -6.34
N ASP A 181 12.57 14.11 -5.65
CA ASP A 181 13.98 14.45 -5.85
C ASP A 181 14.92 13.61 -4.99
N SER A 182 14.37 12.84 -4.03
CA SER A 182 15.14 12.06 -3.09
C SER A 182 14.44 10.76 -2.69
N TYR A 183 15.22 9.84 -2.14
CA TYR A 183 14.78 8.55 -1.64
C TYR A 183 15.48 8.21 -0.33
N VAL A 184 14.99 7.19 0.36
CA VAL A 184 15.58 6.65 1.59
C VAL A 184 16.49 5.48 1.24
N PRO A 185 17.83 5.61 1.35
CA PRO A 185 18.75 4.48 1.20
C PRO A 185 18.58 3.46 2.33
N THR A 186 18.71 2.17 1.98
CA THR A 186 18.56 1.06 2.92
C THR A 186 19.79 0.15 2.95
N ASP A 187 19.94 -0.61 4.04
CA ASP A 187 20.89 -1.72 4.14
C ASP A 187 20.36 -2.98 3.42
N SER A 188 21.12 -4.08 3.48
CA SER A 188 20.76 -5.38 2.88
C SER A 188 19.50 -6.02 3.48
N ARG A 189 18.98 -5.49 4.58
CA ARG A 189 17.72 -5.89 5.23
C ARG A 189 16.56 -4.95 4.89
N ASN A 190 16.78 -4.04 3.94
CA ASN A 190 15.85 -2.96 3.59
C ASN A 190 15.49 -2.04 4.78
N LEU A 191 16.40 -1.90 5.75
CA LEU A 191 16.26 -0.92 6.84
C LEU A 191 16.93 0.39 6.46
N PRO A 192 16.31 1.56 6.71
CA PRO A 192 16.88 2.86 6.45
C PRO A 192 18.28 3.05 7.08
N LEU A 193 19.19 3.64 6.33
CA LEU A 193 20.51 4.03 6.83
C LEU A 193 20.50 5.33 7.65
N GLY A 194 19.37 6.06 7.65
CA GLY A 194 19.16 7.30 8.39
C GLY A 194 19.33 8.56 7.55
N ASP A 195 19.98 8.45 6.41
CA ASP A 195 20.18 9.56 5.45
C ASP A 195 19.11 9.56 4.37
N ILE A 196 18.98 10.72 3.70
CA ILE A 196 18.19 10.90 2.49
C ILE A 196 19.15 11.15 1.34
N ALA A 197 19.02 10.43 0.23
CA ALA A 197 19.87 10.57 -0.93
C ALA A 197 19.12 11.17 -2.13
N PRO A 198 19.76 11.99 -2.97
CA PRO A 198 19.15 12.48 -4.19
C PRO A 198 18.98 11.34 -5.21
N VAL A 199 17.87 11.34 -5.96
CA VAL A 199 17.66 10.39 -7.06
C VAL A 199 18.51 10.69 -8.28
N ALA A 200 18.93 11.94 -8.46
CA ALA A 200 19.69 12.40 -9.62
C ALA A 200 20.96 11.56 -9.84
N HIS A 201 21.15 11.09 -11.07
CA HIS A 201 22.29 10.24 -11.50
C HIS A 201 22.35 8.86 -10.85
N THR A 202 21.21 8.36 -10.33
CA THR A 202 21.07 6.99 -9.79
C THR A 202 20.08 6.18 -10.64
N GLU A 203 20.03 4.84 -10.38
CA GLU A 203 18.99 3.97 -10.94
C GLU A 203 17.57 4.32 -10.44
N PHE A 204 17.44 5.10 -9.38
CA PHE A 204 16.18 5.56 -8.81
C PHE A 204 15.68 6.90 -9.39
N ASP A 205 16.32 7.45 -10.43
CA ASP A 205 15.84 8.68 -11.07
C ASP A 205 14.65 8.41 -11.99
N PHE A 206 13.45 8.39 -11.40
CA PHE A 206 12.16 8.25 -12.07
C PHE A 206 11.43 9.60 -12.24
N ARG A 207 12.11 10.74 -12.17
CA ARG A 207 11.47 12.06 -12.36
C ARG A 207 10.91 12.26 -13.76
N THR A 208 11.28 11.42 -14.70
CA THR A 208 10.68 11.33 -16.04
C THR A 208 10.21 9.90 -16.28
N LEU A 209 9.19 9.76 -17.10
CA LEU A 209 8.61 8.46 -17.43
C LEU A 209 9.66 7.53 -18.08
N ARG A 210 9.96 6.41 -17.46
CA ARG A 210 10.97 5.44 -17.93
C ARG A 210 10.58 4.00 -17.60
N PRO A 211 11.17 3.00 -18.29
CA PRO A 211 10.84 1.58 -18.02
C PRO A 211 11.06 1.18 -16.56
N VAL A 212 10.14 0.36 -16.04
CA VAL A 212 10.32 -0.30 -14.74
C VAL A 212 11.43 -1.32 -14.88
N PRO A 213 12.53 -1.25 -14.09
CA PRO A 213 13.61 -2.21 -14.18
C PRO A 213 13.19 -3.57 -13.60
N LEU A 214 13.65 -4.65 -14.21
CA LEU A 214 13.59 -5.98 -13.60
C LEU A 214 14.86 -6.28 -12.78
N THR A 215 15.96 -5.61 -13.08
CA THR A 215 17.24 -5.72 -12.38
C THR A 215 17.89 -4.34 -12.28
N PRO A 216 18.33 -3.91 -11.09
CA PRO A 216 18.15 -4.58 -9.78
C PRO A 216 16.67 -4.59 -9.34
N ALA A 217 16.37 -5.41 -8.30
CA ALA A 217 15.08 -5.36 -7.64
C ALA A 217 14.81 -3.96 -7.10
N LEU A 218 13.62 -3.42 -7.38
CA LEU A 218 13.21 -2.11 -6.90
C LEU A 218 12.34 -2.32 -5.66
N ASP A 219 12.83 -1.92 -4.49
CA ASP A 219 12.12 -1.89 -3.21
C ASP A 219 12.59 -0.66 -2.43
N VAL A 220 12.06 0.51 -2.78
CA VAL A 220 12.59 1.80 -2.33
C VAL A 220 11.48 2.77 -1.94
N ASN A 221 11.70 3.52 -0.85
CA ASN A 221 10.82 4.62 -0.46
C ASN A 221 11.32 5.95 -1.04
N PHE A 222 10.51 6.57 -1.88
CA PHE A 222 10.71 7.92 -2.39
C PHE A 222 10.18 8.96 -1.40
N CYS A 223 10.97 10.00 -1.14
CA CYS A 223 10.60 11.11 -0.26
C CYS A 223 9.80 12.15 -1.05
N LEU A 224 8.48 12.19 -0.85
CA LEU A 224 7.60 13.14 -1.53
C LEU A 224 7.59 14.50 -0.84
N ALA A 225 7.63 14.50 0.49
CA ALA A 225 7.59 15.70 1.32
C ALA A 225 8.16 15.42 2.72
N PRO A 226 8.60 16.47 3.44
CA PRO A 226 9.08 16.31 4.83
C PRO A 226 7.95 16.03 5.84
N GLU A 227 6.68 16.21 5.45
CA GLU A 227 5.48 15.96 6.26
C GLU A 227 4.28 15.67 5.37
N SER A 228 3.19 15.19 5.95
CA SER A 228 1.95 14.92 5.22
C SER A 228 1.33 16.20 4.67
N HIS A 229 0.80 16.13 3.47
CA HIS A 229 0.02 17.21 2.86
C HIS A 229 -1.42 17.23 3.39
N THR A 230 -2.05 18.43 3.40
CA THR A 230 -3.47 18.57 3.73
C THR A 230 -4.40 18.15 2.60
N LYS A 231 -3.89 18.16 1.35
CA LYS A 231 -4.62 17.75 0.13
C LYS A 231 -3.73 16.83 -0.70
N PRO A 232 -4.31 15.83 -1.39
CA PRO A 232 -3.53 14.95 -2.26
C PRO A 232 -2.73 15.72 -3.30
N GLN A 233 -1.43 15.40 -3.40
CA GLN A 233 -0.51 15.91 -4.42
C GLN A 233 -0.17 14.77 -5.39
N SER A 234 -0.13 15.07 -6.68
CA SER A 234 0.26 14.09 -7.69
C SER A 234 1.71 13.67 -7.46
N CYS A 235 1.93 12.36 -7.26
CA CYS A 235 3.24 11.83 -6.86
C CYS A 235 3.81 10.78 -7.81
N ALA A 236 2.96 10.06 -8.56
CA ALA A 236 3.45 9.03 -9.47
C ALA A 236 2.51 8.84 -10.67
N ARG A 237 3.09 8.33 -11.77
CA ARG A 237 2.36 7.89 -12.97
C ARG A 237 2.93 6.55 -13.42
N LEU A 238 2.06 5.60 -13.68
CA LEU A 238 2.37 4.31 -14.29
C LEU A 238 1.65 4.22 -15.63
N ALA A 239 2.33 3.76 -16.69
CA ALA A 239 1.75 3.57 -18.00
C ALA A 239 2.03 2.15 -18.49
N GLY A 240 1.00 1.41 -18.87
CA GLY A 240 1.11 0.11 -19.53
C GLY A 240 1.37 0.27 -21.03
N SER A 241 1.92 -0.76 -21.65
CA SER A 241 2.23 -0.81 -23.09
C SER A 241 1.02 -0.67 -23.99
N ASN A 242 -0.17 -1.02 -23.47
CA ASN A 242 -1.46 -0.88 -24.17
C ASN A 242 -2.01 0.55 -24.17
N GLY A 243 -1.34 1.50 -23.49
CA GLY A 243 -1.79 2.89 -23.36
C GLY A 243 -2.63 3.18 -22.11
N THR A 244 -2.97 2.17 -21.30
CA THR A 244 -3.60 2.38 -19.99
C THR A 244 -2.67 3.15 -19.07
N GLN A 245 -3.20 4.13 -18.32
CA GLN A 245 -2.43 4.93 -17.40
C GLN A 245 -3.07 4.96 -16.01
N LEU A 246 -2.23 4.99 -15.00
CA LEU A 246 -2.58 5.26 -13.60
C LEU A 246 -1.82 6.50 -13.15
N GLU A 247 -2.53 7.49 -12.62
CA GLU A 247 -1.95 8.60 -11.87
C GLU A 247 -2.32 8.47 -10.40
N ILE A 248 -1.32 8.60 -9.52
CA ILE A 248 -1.50 8.55 -8.06
C ILE A 248 -1.27 9.95 -7.51
N ALA A 249 -2.23 10.41 -6.68
CA ALA A 249 -2.08 11.60 -5.86
C ALA A 249 -2.35 11.23 -4.41
N THR A 250 -1.52 11.72 -3.48
CA THR A 250 -1.62 11.34 -2.07
C THR A 250 -1.32 12.49 -1.13
N THR A 251 -1.80 12.38 0.12
CA THR A 251 -1.37 13.24 1.23
C THR A 251 -0.15 12.68 1.96
N ALA A 252 0.25 11.44 1.69
CA ALA A 252 1.39 10.81 2.36
C ALA A 252 2.73 11.49 2.02
N PRO A 253 3.70 11.52 2.95
CA PRO A 253 5.01 12.13 2.74
C PRO A 253 5.98 11.25 1.96
N GLY A 254 5.64 10.00 1.67
CA GLY A 254 6.46 9.03 0.94
C GLY A 254 5.65 8.14 0.02
N LEU A 255 6.37 7.50 -0.89
CA LEU A 255 5.86 6.47 -1.79
C LEU A 255 6.85 5.30 -1.80
N GLN A 256 6.44 4.16 -1.26
CA GLN A 256 7.18 2.91 -1.47
C GLN A 256 6.87 2.39 -2.86
N VAL A 257 7.90 2.00 -3.58
CA VAL A 257 7.81 1.38 -4.91
C VAL A 257 8.48 0.03 -4.85
N TYR A 258 7.71 -1.03 -5.11
CA TYR A 258 8.21 -2.39 -5.16
C TYR A 258 7.79 -3.05 -6.48
N ASN A 259 8.76 -3.47 -7.30
CA ASN A 259 8.51 -4.03 -8.63
C ASN A 259 8.10 -5.52 -8.65
N GLY A 260 7.78 -6.10 -7.49
CA GLY A 260 7.33 -7.49 -7.41
C GLY A 260 8.42 -8.54 -7.61
N ALA A 261 9.70 -8.18 -7.45
CA ALA A 261 10.84 -9.07 -7.72
C ALA A 261 10.80 -10.41 -6.96
N PHE A 262 10.20 -10.43 -5.77
CA PHE A 262 10.13 -11.61 -4.89
C PHE A 262 8.73 -12.25 -4.84
N LEU A 263 7.84 -11.91 -5.77
CA LEU A 263 6.57 -12.63 -5.91
C LEU A 263 6.85 -14.11 -6.23
N PRO A 264 6.09 -15.06 -5.65
CA PRO A 264 6.31 -16.49 -5.90
C PRO A 264 5.89 -16.89 -7.33
N ASP A 265 6.49 -17.98 -7.84
CA ASP A 265 6.03 -18.61 -9.09
C ASP A 265 4.95 -19.64 -8.77
N LEU A 266 3.68 -19.27 -8.99
CA LEU A 266 2.51 -20.10 -8.73
C LEU A 266 1.64 -20.19 -10.00
N LYS A 267 1.29 -21.41 -10.41
CA LYS A 267 0.61 -21.67 -11.67
C LYS A 267 -0.90 -21.47 -11.59
N GLY A 268 -1.44 -20.68 -12.53
CA GLY A 268 -2.88 -20.53 -12.77
C GLY A 268 -3.68 -19.96 -11.60
N VAL A 269 -3.02 -19.26 -10.65
CA VAL A 269 -3.70 -18.75 -9.44
C VAL A 269 -4.39 -17.39 -9.65
N LEU A 270 -4.03 -16.66 -10.71
CA LEU A 270 -4.65 -15.36 -10.99
C LEU A 270 -6.02 -15.52 -11.63
N GLU A 271 -6.91 -14.55 -11.42
CA GLU A 271 -8.31 -14.61 -11.92
C GLU A 271 -8.43 -14.71 -13.43
N ASN A 272 -7.44 -14.23 -14.19
CA ASN A 272 -7.35 -14.36 -15.64
C ASN A 272 -6.76 -15.71 -16.10
N GLY A 273 -6.50 -16.63 -15.17
CA GLY A 273 -5.87 -17.92 -15.41
C GLY A 273 -4.34 -17.87 -15.62
N HIS A 274 -3.75 -16.70 -15.49
CA HIS A 274 -2.30 -16.55 -15.58
C HIS A 274 -1.59 -17.03 -14.30
N ASP A 275 -0.29 -17.24 -14.42
CA ASP A 275 0.60 -17.56 -13.31
C ASP A 275 0.94 -16.30 -12.54
N LEU A 276 1.04 -16.39 -11.22
CA LEU A 276 1.72 -15.39 -10.41
C LEU A 276 3.22 -15.66 -10.55
N LYS A 277 4.00 -14.62 -10.87
CA LYS A 277 5.45 -14.74 -11.13
C LYS A 277 6.20 -13.55 -10.52
N PRO A 278 7.52 -13.66 -10.30
CA PRO A 278 8.36 -12.49 -10.06
C PRO A 278 8.09 -11.40 -11.11
N TYR A 279 7.98 -10.18 -10.63
CA TYR A 279 7.63 -8.98 -11.42
C TYR A 279 6.20 -8.98 -12.00
N GLY A 280 5.31 -9.84 -11.53
CA GLY A 280 3.93 -9.95 -12.00
C GLY A 280 3.01 -8.78 -11.62
N GLY A 281 3.54 -7.74 -11.01
CA GLY A 281 2.85 -6.50 -10.65
C GLY A 281 3.77 -5.56 -9.89
N ILE A 282 3.47 -4.26 -9.94
CA ILE A 282 4.22 -3.22 -9.20
C ILE A 282 3.36 -2.66 -8.08
N ALA A 283 3.86 -2.71 -6.84
CA ALA A 283 3.24 -2.04 -5.71
C ALA A 283 3.70 -0.58 -5.64
N LEU A 284 2.73 0.31 -5.50
CA LEU A 284 2.91 1.76 -5.35
C LEU A 284 2.13 2.16 -4.10
N GLU A 285 2.85 2.34 -2.99
CA GLU A 285 2.29 2.42 -1.64
C GLU A 285 2.55 3.79 -1.01
N PRO A 286 1.61 4.74 -1.11
CA PRO A 286 1.68 5.98 -0.33
C PRO A 286 1.72 5.67 1.17
N GLN A 287 2.77 6.13 1.86
CA GLN A 287 3.01 5.87 3.27
C GLN A 287 3.94 6.90 3.89
N PHE A 288 4.15 6.82 5.22
CA PHE A 288 5.28 7.47 5.87
C PHE A 288 6.57 6.68 5.59
N TRP A 289 7.71 7.33 5.77
CA TRP A 289 9.00 6.71 5.52
C TRP A 289 9.25 5.53 6.47
N PRO A 290 9.84 4.42 5.98
CA PRO A 290 10.07 3.23 6.80
C PRO A 290 10.90 3.51 8.04
N ASP A 291 10.69 2.75 9.12
CA ASP A 291 11.44 2.80 10.38
C ASP A 291 11.50 4.20 11.03
N ALA A 292 10.53 5.07 10.74
CA ALA A 292 10.51 6.46 11.22
C ALA A 292 10.71 6.61 12.75
N PRO A 293 10.21 5.72 13.63
CA PRO A 293 10.47 5.83 15.07
C PRO A 293 11.94 5.81 15.47
N HIS A 294 12.83 5.21 14.66
CA HIS A 294 14.28 5.18 14.88
C HIS A 294 15.04 6.28 14.15
N GLN A 295 14.36 7.09 13.35
CA GLN A 295 14.97 8.08 12.46
C GLN A 295 14.48 9.49 12.83
N PRO A 296 15.20 10.25 13.68
CA PRO A 296 14.72 11.57 14.14
C PRO A 296 14.49 12.60 13.02
N GLY A 297 15.16 12.42 11.88
CA GLY A 297 15.02 13.28 10.68
C GLY A 297 13.85 12.93 9.77
N PHE A 298 13.09 11.84 10.06
CA PHE A 298 11.98 11.39 9.23
C PHE A 298 10.65 11.96 9.74
N PRO A 299 9.63 12.07 8.87
CA PRO A 299 8.26 12.38 9.30
C PRO A 299 7.80 11.41 10.36
N GLN A 300 7.47 11.93 11.56
CA GLN A 300 7.09 11.08 12.70
C GLN A 300 5.68 10.54 12.54
N ILE A 301 5.48 9.32 13.04
CA ILE A 301 4.24 8.57 12.88
C ILE A 301 3.40 8.50 14.17
N THR A 302 3.72 9.27 15.19
CA THR A 302 2.96 9.26 16.45
C THR A 302 1.61 9.93 16.29
N LEU A 303 0.55 9.19 16.56
CA LEU A 303 -0.82 9.69 16.69
C LEU A 303 -1.13 9.92 18.15
N ASN A 304 -1.54 11.15 18.51
CA ASN A 304 -1.95 11.51 19.86
C ASN A 304 -3.46 11.42 20.06
N PRO A 305 -3.96 11.28 21.31
CA PRO A 305 -5.39 11.07 21.59
C PRO A 305 -6.36 12.15 21.12
N ARG A 306 -5.88 13.39 20.91
CA ARG A 306 -6.70 14.51 20.45
C ARG A 306 -6.68 14.70 18.94
N ASP A 307 -5.81 13.97 18.25
CA ASP A 307 -5.57 14.11 16.84
C ASP A 307 -6.41 13.08 16.06
N THR A 308 -6.52 13.30 14.76
CA THR A 308 -7.00 12.33 13.81
C THR A 308 -5.91 12.14 12.78
N TRP A 309 -5.33 10.95 12.72
CA TRP A 309 -4.48 10.58 11.60
C TRP A 309 -5.36 10.39 10.36
N ARG A 310 -4.93 10.96 9.22
CA ARG A 310 -5.70 10.89 7.99
C ARG A 310 -4.77 10.81 6.79
N GLN A 311 -5.06 9.88 5.89
CA GLN A 311 -4.39 9.77 4.61
C GLN A 311 -5.43 9.62 3.50
N ILE A 312 -5.23 10.35 2.41
CA ILE A 312 -6.08 10.28 1.22
C ILE A 312 -5.19 9.93 0.04
N THR A 313 -5.61 8.94 -0.74
CA THR A 313 -4.97 8.55 -2.00
C THR A 313 -6.01 8.48 -3.10
N HIS A 314 -5.72 9.15 -4.22
CA HIS A 314 -6.48 9.07 -5.47
C HIS A 314 -5.75 8.19 -6.47
N TYR A 315 -6.43 7.23 -7.01
CA TYR A 315 -6.00 6.39 -8.12
C TYR A 315 -6.84 6.77 -9.35
N ARG A 316 -6.28 7.63 -10.22
CA ARG A 316 -6.96 8.07 -11.43
C ARG A 316 -6.50 7.24 -12.61
N LEU A 317 -7.44 6.59 -13.27
CA LEU A 317 -7.19 5.66 -14.38
C LEU A 317 -7.63 6.29 -15.70
N THR A 318 -6.80 6.12 -16.72
CA THR A 318 -7.14 6.48 -18.11
C THR A 318 -7.11 5.22 -18.95
N PRO A 319 -8.21 4.88 -19.66
CA PRO A 319 -8.23 3.69 -20.50
C PRO A 319 -7.28 3.85 -21.71
N PRO A 320 -6.89 2.76 -22.37
CA PRO A 320 -6.22 2.82 -23.65
C PRO A 320 -7.13 3.51 -24.67
N ALA A 321 -6.50 4.19 -25.63
CA ALA A 321 -7.16 4.92 -26.71
C ALA A 321 -8.01 4.03 -27.64
#